data_876b817c0b69d6f729ad7a491a283e22
#
_entry.id   876b817c0b69d6f729ad7a491a283e22
#
_cell.length_a   1.000
_cell.length_b   1.000
_cell.length_c   1.000
_cell.angle_alpha   90.00
_cell.angle_beta   90.00
_cell.angle_gamma   90.00
#
_symmetry.space_group_name_H-M   'P 1'
#
loop_
_entity.id
_entity.type
_entity.pdbx_description
1 polymer ?
#
loop_
_entity_poly.entity_id
_entity_poly.type
_entity_poly.pdbx_seq_one_letter_code
_entity_poly.pdbx_strand_id
1 'polypeptide(L)'
;MSTRYEALVSKIYSGQVAILDSGTSTELERRGATMDDQVWSALVSIESFESLVETHQAYIDAGADVITVNGYASSRLVLESAGLADEVRTINMKNIEAALLARERCGNNDVLVAGSISHNIGFGTRNQSNE
;
A
#
# COMPACT_ATOMS: atom_id res chain seq x y z
N MET A 1 8.70 17.29 -21.54
CA MET A 1 8.03 17.30 -20.21
C MET A 1 8.69 16.25 -19.35
N SER A 2 9.15 16.63 -18.16
CA SER A 2 9.66 15.63 -17.22
C SER A 2 8.49 14.82 -16.63
N THR A 3 8.75 13.55 -16.39
CA THR A 3 7.81 12.69 -15.66
C THR A 3 7.80 13.07 -14.18
N ARG A 4 6.77 12.67 -13.44
CA ARG A 4 6.75 12.83 -11.96
C ARG A 4 7.97 12.19 -11.30
N TYR A 5 8.43 11.06 -11.82
CA TYR A 5 9.63 10.40 -11.35
C TYR A 5 10.88 11.26 -11.55
N GLU A 6 11.08 11.82 -12.73
CA GLU A 6 12.22 12.70 -13.01
C GLU A 6 12.19 13.97 -12.14
N ALA A 7 11.00 14.51 -11.86
CA ALA A 7 10.84 15.64 -10.96
C ALA A 7 11.28 15.29 -9.53
N LEU A 8 10.87 14.11 -9.01
CA LEU A 8 11.31 13.61 -7.70
C LEU A 8 12.82 13.39 -7.65
N VAL A 9 13.39 12.77 -8.68
CA VAL A 9 14.84 12.53 -8.78
C VAL A 9 15.59 13.86 -8.79
N SER A 10 15.12 14.85 -9.55
CA SER A 10 15.73 16.20 -9.58
C SER A 10 15.65 16.89 -8.22
N LYS A 11 14.53 16.75 -7.49
CA LYS A 11 14.36 17.23 -6.12
C LYS A 11 15.46 16.67 -5.20
N ILE A 12 15.69 15.37 -5.25
CA ILE A 12 16.70 14.67 -4.44
C ILE A 12 18.11 15.14 -4.82
N TYR A 13 18.44 15.21 -6.10
CA TYR A 13 19.76 15.67 -6.55
C TYR A 13 20.05 17.14 -6.24
N SER A 14 19.02 17.97 -6.07
CA SER A 14 19.17 19.37 -5.60
C SER A 14 19.41 19.49 -4.09
N GLY A 15 19.51 18.37 -3.36
CA GLY A 15 19.71 18.35 -1.91
C GLY A 15 18.44 18.46 -1.08
N GLN A 16 17.27 18.39 -1.72
CA GLN A 16 15.99 18.39 -1.02
C GLN A 16 15.61 16.96 -0.57
N VAL A 17 14.80 16.86 0.46
CA VAL A 17 14.32 15.58 1.01
C VAL A 17 13.06 15.14 0.27
N ALA A 18 12.99 13.86 -0.11
CA ALA A 18 11.76 13.20 -0.52
C ALA A 18 11.15 12.46 0.68
N ILE A 19 9.87 12.66 0.90
CA ILE A 19 9.12 12.08 2.00
C ILE A 19 8.29 10.91 1.48
N LEU A 20 8.52 9.73 2.04
CA LEU A 20 7.69 8.55 1.80
C LEU A 20 6.58 8.47 2.84
N ASP A 21 5.48 7.81 2.48
CA ASP A 21 4.51 7.35 3.46
C ASP A 21 5.13 6.31 4.40
N SER A 22 4.37 5.87 5.39
CA SER A 22 4.83 4.95 6.42
C SER A 22 3.82 3.81 6.62
N GLY A 23 3.71 3.25 7.81
CA GLY A 23 2.94 2.06 8.15
C GLY A 23 1.46 2.09 7.76
N THR A 24 1.15 1.82 6.50
CA THR A 24 -0.22 1.82 5.97
C THR A 24 -1.14 0.90 6.76
N SER A 25 -0.71 -0.33 7.04
CA SER A 25 -1.53 -1.29 7.79
C SER A 25 -1.76 -0.85 9.25
N THR A 26 -0.75 -0.27 9.89
CA THR A 26 -0.88 0.26 11.25
C THR A 26 -1.88 1.44 11.31
N GLU A 27 -1.86 2.31 10.32
CA GLU A 27 -2.81 3.42 10.22
C GLU A 27 -4.23 2.92 9.92
N LEU A 28 -4.37 1.91 9.07
CA LEU A 28 -5.64 1.24 8.81
C LEU A 28 -6.23 0.62 10.08
N GLU A 29 -5.41 -0.09 10.86
CA GLU A 29 -5.80 -0.66 12.15
C GLU A 29 -6.22 0.43 13.13
N ARG A 30 -5.47 1.53 13.23
CA ARG A 30 -5.81 2.69 14.06
C ARG A 30 -7.15 3.33 13.65
N ARG A 31 -7.52 3.25 12.38
CA ARG A 31 -8.81 3.71 11.83
C ARG A 31 -9.93 2.68 12.00
N GLY A 32 -9.66 1.54 12.60
CA GLY A 32 -10.64 0.50 12.88
C GLY A 32 -10.82 -0.54 11.77
N ALA A 33 -9.94 -0.59 10.79
CA ALA A 33 -9.97 -1.69 9.81
C ALA A 33 -9.57 -3.01 10.48
N THR A 34 -10.30 -4.07 10.13
CA THR A 34 -9.98 -5.42 10.63
C THR A 34 -8.77 -5.97 9.91
N MET A 35 -7.82 -6.48 10.68
CA MET A 35 -6.65 -7.18 10.15
C MET A 35 -6.91 -8.68 10.17
N ASP A 36 -6.59 -9.35 9.08
CA ASP A 36 -6.70 -10.79 8.96
C ASP A 36 -5.46 -11.50 9.54
N ASP A 37 -5.65 -12.62 10.21
CA ASP A 37 -4.55 -13.34 10.86
C ASP A 37 -3.54 -13.96 9.88
N GLN A 38 -3.96 -14.26 8.65
CA GLN A 38 -3.12 -14.90 7.62
C GLN A 38 -2.59 -13.93 6.59
N VAL A 39 -3.40 -12.96 6.17
CA VAL A 39 -3.07 -12.02 5.09
C VAL A 39 -3.04 -10.57 5.54
N TRP A 40 -3.10 -10.34 6.85
CA TRP A 40 -2.98 -9.04 7.51
C TRP A 40 -3.91 -7.98 6.88
N SER A 41 -3.37 -6.95 6.22
CA SER A 41 -4.16 -5.86 5.61
C SER A 41 -4.57 -6.12 4.16
N ALA A 42 -4.29 -7.31 3.59
CA ALA A 42 -4.54 -7.55 2.16
C ALA A 42 -6.01 -7.42 1.78
N LEU A 43 -6.94 -7.82 2.67
CA LEU A 43 -8.37 -7.81 2.40
C LEU A 43 -9.01 -6.42 2.57
N VAL A 44 -8.32 -5.46 3.18
CA VAL A 44 -8.87 -4.11 3.43
C VAL A 44 -9.29 -3.42 2.14
N SER A 45 -8.59 -3.67 1.04
CA SER A 45 -8.95 -3.11 -0.28
C SER A 45 -10.30 -3.59 -0.82
N ILE A 46 -10.81 -4.71 -0.33
CA ILE A 46 -12.12 -5.26 -0.68
C ILE A 46 -13.14 -4.93 0.40
N GLU A 47 -12.81 -5.14 1.66
CA GLU A 47 -13.74 -5.04 2.80
C GLU A 47 -13.96 -3.62 3.29
N SER A 48 -12.94 -2.77 3.16
CA SER A 48 -12.93 -1.39 3.67
C SER A 48 -12.21 -0.44 2.71
N PHE A 49 -12.55 -0.48 1.43
CA PHE A 49 -11.90 0.28 0.36
C PHE A 49 -11.76 1.77 0.67
N GLU A 50 -12.82 2.41 1.16
CA GLU A 50 -12.82 3.84 1.48
C GLU A 50 -11.81 4.17 2.60
N SER A 51 -11.70 3.32 3.61
CA SER A 51 -10.70 3.49 4.68
C SER A 51 -9.27 3.44 4.15
N LEU A 52 -9.00 2.62 3.14
CA LEU A 52 -7.70 2.58 2.46
C LEU A 52 -7.44 3.86 1.67
N VAL A 53 -8.45 4.37 0.95
CA VAL A 53 -8.36 5.66 0.23
C VAL A 53 -8.06 6.79 1.20
N GLU A 54 -8.81 6.91 2.30
CA GLU A 54 -8.62 7.94 3.32
C GLU A 54 -7.26 7.85 4.01
N THR A 55 -6.73 6.64 4.19
CA THR A 55 -5.38 6.44 4.72
C THR A 55 -4.32 7.01 3.79
N HIS A 56 -4.41 6.74 2.49
CA HIS A 56 -3.51 7.32 1.51
C HIS A 56 -3.65 8.85 1.43
N GLN A 57 -4.88 9.38 1.49
CA GLN A 57 -5.13 10.82 1.53
C GLN A 57 -4.45 11.47 2.73
N ALA A 58 -4.54 10.86 3.92
CA ALA A 58 -3.91 11.38 5.12
C ALA A 58 -2.38 11.49 4.99
N TYR A 59 -1.73 10.53 4.35
CA TYR A 59 -0.29 10.62 4.07
C TYR A 59 0.05 11.70 3.07
N ILE A 60 -0.76 11.88 2.02
CA ILE A 60 -0.59 12.96 1.04
C ILE A 60 -0.74 14.32 1.72
N ASP A 61 -1.78 14.49 2.54
CA ASP A 61 -2.07 15.73 3.27
C ASP A 61 -0.98 16.03 4.32
N ALA A 62 -0.34 15.01 4.86
CA ALA A 62 0.81 15.15 5.75
C ALA A 62 2.13 15.52 5.02
N GLY A 63 2.13 15.56 3.70
CA GLY A 63 3.26 16.00 2.89
C GLY A 63 4.08 14.88 2.26
N ALA A 64 3.57 13.67 2.13
CA ALA A 64 4.26 12.60 1.41
C ALA A 64 4.44 12.94 -0.08
N ASP A 65 5.65 12.81 -0.57
CA ASP A 65 5.98 12.90 -2.01
C ASP A 65 5.69 11.58 -2.74
N VAL A 66 5.72 10.49 -2.01
CA VAL A 66 5.45 9.13 -2.52
C VAL A 66 4.54 8.39 -1.55
N ILE A 67 3.47 7.81 -2.07
CA ILE A 67 2.64 6.84 -1.34
C ILE A 67 2.82 5.46 -1.93
N THR A 68 2.78 4.43 -1.07
CA THR A 68 2.98 3.04 -1.45
C THR A 68 1.65 2.29 -1.42
N VAL A 69 1.32 1.57 -2.49
CA VAL A 69 0.10 0.74 -2.52
C VAL A 69 0.12 -0.30 -1.40
N ASN A 70 -1.03 -0.68 -0.87
CA ASN A 70 -1.16 -1.69 0.20
C ASN A 70 -0.90 -3.11 -0.36
N GLY A 71 0.30 -3.33 -0.90
CA GLY A 71 0.68 -4.54 -1.64
C GLY A 71 1.59 -5.51 -0.90
N TYR A 72 2.07 -5.16 0.32
CA TYR A 72 3.03 -6.01 1.03
C TYR A 72 2.49 -7.41 1.31
N ALA A 73 1.27 -7.52 1.82
CA ALA A 73 0.62 -8.78 2.16
C ALA A 73 -0.22 -9.38 1.01
N SER A 74 -0.23 -8.75 -0.17
CA SER A 74 -1.03 -9.20 -1.32
C SER A 74 -0.22 -9.88 -2.42
N SER A 75 0.95 -10.41 -2.08
CA SER A 75 1.70 -11.26 -3.01
C SER A 75 0.94 -12.57 -3.28
N ARG A 76 1.19 -13.17 -4.47
CA ARG A 76 0.57 -14.45 -4.81
C ARG A 76 0.83 -15.51 -3.74
N LEU A 77 2.07 -15.60 -3.24
CA LEU A 77 2.44 -16.60 -2.24
C LEU A 77 1.64 -16.46 -0.94
N VAL A 78 1.43 -15.22 -0.46
CA VAL A 78 0.64 -14.95 0.74
C VAL A 78 -0.83 -15.29 0.51
N LEU A 79 -1.42 -14.80 -0.58
CA LEU A 79 -2.83 -15.02 -0.86
C LEU A 79 -3.17 -16.48 -1.15
N GLU A 80 -2.31 -17.20 -1.85
CA GLU A 80 -2.47 -18.65 -2.08
C GLU A 80 -2.44 -19.44 -0.77
N SER A 81 -1.57 -19.07 0.18
CA SER A 81 -1.52 -19.74 1.49
C SER A 81 -2.81 -19.59 2.30
N ALA A 82 -3.59 -18.56 2.03
CA ALA A 82 -4.89 -18.30 2.64
C ALA A 82 -6.08 -18.76 1.77
N GLY A 83 -5.84 -19.49 0.68
CA GLY A 83 -6.89 -19.95 -0.23
C GLY A 83 -7.48 -18.85 -1.14
N LEU A 84 -6.78 -17.73 -1.31
CA LEU A 84 -7.22 -16.57 -2.08
C LEU A 84 -6.47 -16.43 -3.42
N ALA A 85 -6.04 -17.54 -4.01
CA ALA A 85 -5.30 -17.56 -5.27
C ALA A 85 -6.02 -16.85 -6.42
N ASP A 86 -7.34 -17.01 -6.50
CA ASP A 86 -8.17 -16.44 -7.55
C ASP A 86 -8.39 -14.92 -7.36
N GLU A 87 -8.21 -14.42 -6.13
CA GLU A 87 -8.40 -13.00 -5.77
C GLU A 87 -7.15 -12.14 -5.94
N VAL A 88 -5.99 -12.72 -6.25
CA VAL A 88 -4.71 -12.03 -6.37
C VAL A 88 -4.82 -10.79 -7.26
N ARG A 89 -5.42 -10.94 -8.44
CA ARG A 89 -5.59 -9.82 -9.38
C ARG A 89 -6.54 -8.76 -8.83
N THR A 90 -7.69 -9.18 -8.33
CA THR A 90 -8.72 -8.29 -7.79
C THR A 90 -8.19 -7.44 -6.66
N ILE A 91 -7.56 -8.08 -5.66
CA ILE A 91 -6.99 -7.40 -4.49
C ILE A 91 -5.91 -6.38 -4.92
N ASN A 92 -4.97 -6.78 -5.77
CA ASN A 92 -3.90 -5.88 -6.19
C ASN A 92 -4.41 -4.72 -7.04
N MET A 93 -5.38 -4.94 -7.92
CA MET A 93 -6.01 -3.86 -8.69
C MET A 93 -6.73 -2.86 -7.78
N LYS A 94 -7.46 -3.35 -6.76
CA LYS A 94 -8.12 -2.48 -5.77
C LYS A 94 -7.13 -1.69 -4.92
N ASN A 95 -6.01 -2.26 -4.54
CA ASN A 95 -4.95 -1.54 -3.84
C ASN A 95 -4.40 -0.36 -4.68
N ILE A 96 -4.17 -0.59 -5.97
CA ILE A 96 -3.71 0.47 -6.90
C ILE A 96 -4.81 1.53 -7.09
N GLU A 97 -6.05 1.11 -7.31
CA GLU A 97 -7.20 2.00 -7.47
C GLU A 97 -7.36 2.94 -6.26
N ALA A 98 -7.23 2.43 -5.04
CA ALA A 98 -7.32 3.22 -3.82
C ALA A 98 -6.25 4.32 -3.75
N ALA A 99 -5.00 4.00 -4.05
CA ALA A 99 -3.89 4.96 -4.04
C ALA A 99 -4.06 6.04 -5.13
N LEU A 100 -4.48 5.64 -6.33
CA LEU A 100 -4.73 6.58 -7.43
C LEU A 100 -5.91 7.51 -7.12
N LEU A 101 -6.98 6.97 -6.55
CA LEU A 101 -8.16 7.74 -6.16
C LEU A 101 -7.83 8.73 -5.03
N ALA A 102 -7.02 8.33 -4.05
CA ALA A 102 -6.56 9.22 -3.00
C ALA A 102 -5.79 10.42 -3.57
N ARG A 103 -4.85 10.17 -4.48
CA ARG A 103 -4.10 11.24 -5.17
C ARG A 103 -5.01 12.18 -5.94
N GLU A 104 -5.99 11.64 -6.66
CA GLU A 104 -6.98 12.43 -7.41
C GLU A 104 -7.79 13.32 -6.47
N ARG A 105 -8.32 12.77 -5.38
CA ARG A 105 -9.13 13.50 -4.38
C ARG A 105 -8.35 14.62 -3.68
N CYS A 106 -7.07 14.40 -3.42
CA CYS A 106 -6.20 15.44 -2.85
C CYS A 106 -5.82 16.53 -3.86
N GLY A 107 -6.08 16.34 -5.15
CA GLY A 107 -5.68 17.26 -6.21
C GLY A 107 -4.17 17.43 -6.35
N ASN A 108 -3.37 16.56 -5.73
CA ASN A 108 -1.92 16.63 -5.74
C ASN A 108 -1.35 15.65 -6.77
N ASN A 109 -1.33 16.07 -8.03
CA ASN A 109 -0.88 15.25 -9.14
C ASN A 109 0.64 14.98 -9.16
N ASP A 110 1.43 15.63 -8.32
CA ASP A 110 2.88 15.45 -8.26
C ASP A 110 3.27 14.25 -7.39
N VAL A 111 2.38 13.79 -6.50
CA VAL A 111 2.62 12.62 -5.66
C VAL A 111 2.79 11.37 -6.52
N LEU A 112 3.87 10.64 -6.26
CA LEU A 112 4.12 9.34 -6.87
C LEU A 112 3.35 8.23 -6.16
N VAL A 113 2.87 7.26 -6.92
CA VAL A 113 2.30 6.02 -6.40
C VAL A 113 3.30 4.90 -6.68
N ALA A 114 3.88 4.35 -5.63
CA ALA A 114 4.84 3.25 -5.70
C ALA A 114 4.15 1.89 -5.54
N GLY A 115 4.56 0.92 -6.35
CA GLY A 115 4.20 -0.48 -6.15
C GLY A 115 4.96 -1.08 -4.96
N SER A 116 4.33 -2.00 -4.24
CA SER A 116 4.98 -2.80 -3.20
C SER A 116 5.23 -4.21 -3.72
N ILE A 117 6.45 -4.70 -3.57
CA ILE A 117 6.84 -6.07 -3.92
C ILE A 117 7.32 -6.76 -2.65
N SER A 118 6.66 -7.86 -2.30
CA SER A 118 7.02 -8.68 -1.14
C SER A 118 7.34 -10.11 -1.58
N HIS A 119 8.33 -10.72 -0.93
CA HIS A 119 8.68 -12.13 -1.05
C HIS A 119 8.22 -12.95 0.18
N ASN A 120 7.39 -12.35 1.05
CA ASN A 120 6.86 -13.05 2.20
C ASN A 120 5.96 -14.22 1.78
N ILE A 121 6.14 -15.36 2.43
CA ILE A 121 5.41 -16.61 2.15
C ILE A 121 4.16 -16.79 3.03
N GLY A 122 3.80 -15.79 3.81
CA GLY A 122 2.64 -15.78 4.70
C GLY A 122 3.00 -15.58 6.16
N PHE A 123 2.07 -14.97 6.89
CA PHE A 123 2.26 -14.68 8.31
C PHE A 123 2.01 -15.91 9.20
N GLY A 124 1.16 -16.85 8.74
CA GLY A 124 0.79 -18.06 9.49
C GLY A 124 1.85 -19.16 9.52
N THR A 125 2.87 -19.10 8.66
CA THR A 125 3.90 -20.13 8.58
C THR A 125 5.07 -19.94 9.52
N ARG A 126 5.16 -18.80 10.21
CA ARG A 126 6.28 -18.51 11.14
C ARG A 126 6.28 -19.31 12.42
N ASN A 127 5.16 -19.91 12.81
CA ASN A 127 5.05 -20.63 14.10
C ASN A 127 5.23 -22.15 14.00
N GLN A 128 5.55 -22.72 12.82
CA GLN A 128 5.70 -24.16 12.67
C GLN A 128 7.15 -24.67 12.65
N SER A 129 8.14 -23.78 12.84
CA SER A 129 9.55 -24.18 12.77
C SER A 129 10.28 -24.23 14.12
N ASN A 130 9.56 -24.22 15.26
CA ASN A 130 10.14 -24.33 16.61
C ASN A 130 9.52 -25.48 17.40
N GLU A 131 9.35 -26.67 16.79
CA GLU A 131 9.23 -27.93 17.50
C GLU A 131 10.31 -28.91 17.07
#